data_f145a50a450dbc1cb0876be0421f2244
#
_entry.id   f145a50a450dbc1cb0876be0421f2244
#
_cell.length_a   1.000
_cell.length_b   1.000
_cell.length_c   1.000
_cell.angle_alpha   90.00
_cell.angle_beta   90.00
_cell.angle_gamma   90.00
#
_symmetry.space_group_name_H-M   'P 1'
#
loop_
_entity.id
_entity.type
_entity.pdbx_description
1 polymer ?
#
loop_
_entity_poly.entity_id
_entity_poly.type
_entity_poly.pdbx_seq_one_letter_code
_entity_poly.pdbx_strand_id
1 'polypeptide(L)'
;MSTNKKQKAVGLSGLLNRSAYWSNKLKAYSIKPKGKAYPDALEFKGKNTWVYTYEILKGIDKENGFKIETPIDRSFLFNKDGKISWILESFNTAHLEKYNNSFKKRTNGTIWIDHPHIGSVRRLMNNFGIGEIDTAYEEHDPNARIYDINMKIGEFQTIEERREWEKGVFKNFDLVSIDESGYPDLLEYNGDGMTVLSWWIMSFKDKRNSKIVELYLHRSDTLNEEGKIINGADFGDATGLVMSVMPDQE
;
A
#
# COMPACT_ATOMS: atom_id res chain seq x y z
N MET A 1 18.47 -3.20 22.38
CA MET A 1 18.43 -3.91 23.71
C MET A 1 16.96 -4.10 24.08
N SER A 2 16.45 -5.34 24.03
CA SER A 2 15.08 -5.66 24.42
C SER A 2 15.02 -5.68 25.93
N THR A 3 14.28 -4.75 26.51
CA THR A 3 13.94 -4.80 27.94
C THR A 3 12.96 -5.94 28.15
N ASN A 4 13.43 -7.06 28.62
CA ASN A 4 12.63 -8.19 29.08
C ASN A 4 11.75 -7.73 30.26
N LYS A 5 10.57 -7.15 29.98
CA LYS A 5 9.55 -6.99 31.01
C LYS A 5 9.15 -8.39 31.45
N LYS A 6 9.50 -8.78 32.68
CA LYS A 6 9.05 -10.04 33.29
C LYS A 6 7.53 -10.13 33.12
N GLN A 7 7.07 -11.03 32.24
CA GLN A 7 5.64 -11.27 32.09
C GLN A 7 5.13 -11.86 33.37
N LYS A 8 4.14 -11.21 34.00
CA LYS A 8 3.50 -11.69 35.21
C LYS A 8 2.59 -12.86 34.85
N ALA A 9 2.76 -13.98 35.53
CA ALA A 9 1.86 -15.12 35.37
C ALA A 9 0.42 -14.72 35.77
N VAL A 10 -0.54 -15.15 34.94
CA VAL A 10 -1.97 -14.93 35.19
C VAL A 10 -2.66 -16.28 35.34
N GLY A 11 -3.66 -16.36 36.24
CA GLY A 11 -4.45 -17.58 36.42
C GLY A 11 -5.40 -17.85 35.22
N LEU A 12 -6.23 -18.89 35.36
CA LEU A 12 -7.21 -19.28 34.34
C LEU A 12 -8.13 -18.14 33.95
N SER A 13 -8.56 -17.29 34.85
CA SER A 13 -9.38 -16.11 34.55
C SER A 13 -8.68 -15.13 33.65
N GLY A 14 -7.37 -14.92 33.81
CA GLY A 14 -6.58 -14.08 32.93
C GLY A 14 -6.45 -14.64 31.54
N LEU A 15 -6.33 -15.95 31.37
CA LEU A 15 -6.33 -16.62 30.05
C LEU A 15 -7.69 -16.47 29.36
N LEU A 16 -8.80 -16.72 30.09
CA LEU A 16 -10.15 -16.58 29.54
C LEU A 16 -10.43 -15.13 29.12
N ASN A 17 -10.03 -14.15 29.93
CA ASN A 17 -10.17 -12.73 29.59
C ASN A 17 -9.38 -12.35 28.33
N ARG A 18 -8.19 -12.90 28.14
CA ARG A 18 -7.39 -12.66 26.93
C ARG A 18 -8.04 -13.25 25.68
N SER A 19 -8.55 -14.47 25.79
CA SER A 19 -9.29 -15.11 24.69
C SER A 19 -10.57 -14.35 24.35
N ALA A 20 -11.32 -13.92 25.36
CA ALA A 20 -12.51 -13.09 25.21
C ALA A 20 -12.18 -11.71 24.60
N TYR A 21 -11.04 -11.11 24.97
CA TYR A 21 -10.61 -9.84 24.39
C TYR A 21 -10.53 -9.90 22.87
N TRP A 22 -9.82 -10.88 22.32
CA TRP A 22 -9.68 -11.00 20.87
C TRP A 22 -10.98 -11.33 20.18
N SER A 23 -11.76 -12.28 20.69
CA SER A 23 -13.04 -12.67 20.09
C SER A 23 -14.08 -11.55 20.13
N ASN A 24 -14.06 -10.72 21.17
CA ASN A 24 -14.96 -9.57 21.26
C ASN A 24 -14.51 -8.40 20.39
N LYS A 25 -13.20 -8.18 20.24
CA LYS A 25 -12.63 -7.05 19.52
C LYS A 25 -12.58 -7.28 18.02
N LEU A 26 -12.40 -8.52 17.56
CA LEU A 26 -12.22 -8.85 16.16
C LEU A 26 -13.46 -9.45 15.51
N LYS A 27 -13.73 -9.06 14.25
CA LYS A 27 -14.58 -9.82 13.31
C LYS A 27 -13.76 -10.90 12.64
N ALA A 28 -14.39 -11.97 12.16
CA ALA A 28 -13.73 -13.09 11.50
C ALA A 28 -12.52 -13.62 12.29
N TYR A 29 -12.62 -13.57 13.61
CA TYR A 29 -11.59 -14.05 14.53
C TYR A 29 -11.32 -15.53 14.32
N SER A 30 -10.05 -15.88 14.17
CA SER A 30 -9.63 -17.26 14.07
C SER A 30 -8.19 -17.43 14.58
N ILE A 31 -7.92 -18.61 15.15
CA ILE A 31 -6.57 -19.10 15.40
C ILE A 31 -6.47 -20.44 14.70
N LYS A 32 -5.53 -20.59 13.77
CA LYS A 32 -5.36 -21.79 12.95
C LYS A 32 -3.88 -22.16 12.85
N PRO A 33 -3.54 -23.43 12.62
CA PRO A 33 -2.16 -23.84 12.39
C PRO A 33 -1.48 -23.00 11.28
N LYS A 34 -0.21 -22.68 11.46
CA LYS A 34 0.60 -21.95 10.49
C LYS A 34 1.00 -22.90 9.34
N GLY A 35 0.32 -22.78 8.21
CA GLY A 35 0.57 -23.64 7.05
C GLY A 35 0.34 -25.11 7.36
N LYS A 36 1.39 -25.94 7.20
CA LYS A 36 1.37 -27.36 7.49
C LYS A 36 1.90 -27.69 8.88
N ALA A 37 2.12 -26.71 9.76
CA ALA A 37 2.60 -26.95 11.10
C ALA A 37 1.62 -27.82 11.91
N TYR A 38 2.16 -28.71 12.69
CA TYR A 38 1.42 -29.58 13.61
C TYR A 38 2.00 -29.42 15.02
N PRO A 39 1.24 -29.77 16.06
CA PRO A 39 1.76 -29.73 17.44
C PRO A 39 2.90 -30.72 17.65
N ASP A 40 3.98 -30.27 18.30
CA ASP A 40 5.09 -31.09 18.71
C ASP A 40 4.97 -31.41 20.22
N ALA A 41 5.11 -32.67 20.59
CA ALA A 41 5.11 -33.10 21.99
C ALA A 41 6.50 -33.58 22.42
N LEU A 42 7.01 -33.04 23.52
CA LEU A 42 8.26 -33.46 24.14
C LEU A 42 8.00 -33.95 25.55
N GLU A 43 8.35 -35.21 25.78
CA GLU A 43 8.30 -35.84 27.09
C GLU A 43 9.69 -35.86 27.73
N PHE A 44 9.84 -35.17 28.86
CA PHE A 44 11.08 -35.14 29.61
C PHE A 44 11.06 -36.25 30.67
N LYS A 45 11.97 -37.23 30.54
CA LYS A 45 12.16 -38.43 31.40
C LYS A 45 11.37 -38.39 32.69
N GLY A 46 10.11 -38.87 32.66
CA GLY A 46 9.24 -39.11 33.83
C GLY A 46 8.74 -37.89 34.58
N LYS A 47 8.87 -36.67 34.05
CA LYS A 47 8.48 -35.47 34.78
C LYS A 47 7.26 -34.75 34.21
N ASN A 48 7.34 -34.29 32.99
CA ASN A 48 6.28 -33.44 32.39
C ASN A 48 6.30 -33.57 30.86
N THR A 49 5.13 -33.43 30.24
CA THR A 49 4.97 -33.35 28.79
C THR A 49 4.73 -31.92 28.38
N TRP A 50 5.52 -31.45 27.44
CA TRP A 50 5.33 -30.17 26.80
C TRP A 50 4.76 -30.37 25.40
N VAL A 51 3.76 -29.54 25.05
CA VAL A 51 3.21 -29.49 23.70
C VAL A 51 3.42 -28.08 23.15
N TYR A 52 3.99 -28.00 21.96
CA TYR A 52 4.26 -26.75 21.26
C TYR A 52 3.32 -26.65 20.07
N THR A 53 2.73 -25.48 19.87
CA THR A 53 1.88 -25.18 18.73
C THR A 53 2.34 -23.91 18.02
N TYR A 54 2.21 -23.91 16.70
CA TYR A 54 2.58 -22.81 15.82
C TYR A 54 1.35 -22.40 15.04
N GLU A 55 0.81 -21.24 15.36
CA GLU A 55 -0.50 -20.83 14.88
C GLU A 55 -0.47 -19.41 14.33
N ILE A 56 -1.51 -19.03 13.62
CA ILE A 56 -1.73 -17.65 13.17
C ILE A 56 -3.07 -17.18 13.73
N LEU A 57 -3.06 -16.06 14.45
CA LEU A 57 -4.23 -15.28 14.80
C LEU A 57 -4.56 -14.37 13.64
N LYS A 58 -5.83 -14.39 13.20
CA LYS A 58 -6.38 -13.51 12.18
C LYS A 58 -7.67 -12.86 12.66
N GLY A 59 -7.91 -11.66 12.16
CA GLY A 59 -9.18 -10.97 12.36
C GLY A 59 -9.15 -9.55 11.83
N ILE A 60 -10.31 -8.88 11.91
CA ILE A 60 -10.48 -7.48 11.54
C ILE A 60 -11.02 -6.74 12.76
N ASP A 61 -10.32 -5.71 13.18
CA ASP A 61 -10.75 -4.90 14.32
C ASP A 61 -12.11 -4.24 14.03
N LYS A 62 -13.03 -4.33 15.00
CA LYS A 62 -14.40 -3.82 14.84
C LYS A 62 -14.48 -2.30 14.90
N GLU A 63 -13.51 -1.66 15.55
CA GLU A 63 -13.49 -0.21 15.78
C GLU A 63 -12.89 0.54 14.58
N ASN A 64 -11.71 0.10 14.13
CA ASN A 64 -10.94 0.84 13.11
C ASN A 64 -10.73 0.06 11.79
N GLY A 65 -11.23 -1.17 11.68
CA GLY A 65 -11.12 -1.98 10.47
C GLY A 65 -9.73 -2.56 10.22
N PHE A 66 -8.77 -2.42 11.13
CA PHE A 66 -7.41 -2.92 10.95
C PHE A 66 -7.40 -4.45 10.85
N LYS A 67 -6.80 -4.97 9.78
CA LYS A 67 -6.61 -6.41 9.58
C LYS A 67 -5.38 -6.86 10.35
N ILE A 68 -5.58 -7.68 11.40
CA ILE A 68 -4.49 -8.32 12.12
C ILE A 68 -4.27 -9.73 11.58
N GLU A 69 -3.01 -10.07 11.31
CA GLU A 69 -2.55 -11.41 11.00
C GLU A 69 -1.17 -11.57 11.65
N THR A 70 -1.11 -12.37 12.74
CA THR A 70 0.12 -12.50 13.52
C THR A 70 0.39 -13.93 13.95
N PRO A 71 1.64 -14.42 13.82
CA PRO A 71 2.05 -15.69 14.40
C PRO A 71 1.88 -15.67 15.92
N ILE A 72 1.42 -16.80 16.45
CA ILE A 72 1.39 -17.11 17.87
C ILE A 72 2.06 -18.47 18.05
N ASP A 73 3.10 -18.49 18.89
CA ASP A 73 3.72 -19.73 19.33
C ASP A 73 3.25 -19.98 20.76
N ARG A 74 2.75 -21.19 21.03
CA ARG A 74 2.28 -21.59 22.35
C ARG A 74 3.01 -22.79 22.84
N SER A 75 3.31 -22.81 24.15
CA SER A 75 3.86 -23.96 24.85
C SER A 75 2.93 -24.32 26.00
N PHE A 76 2.47 -25.54 26.00
CA PHE A 76 1.57 -26.09 27.02
C PHE A 76 2.32 -27.10 27.87
N LEU A 77 2.29 -26.93 29.20
CA LEU A 77 2.81 -27.92 30.13
C LEU A 77 1.66 -28.76 30.69
N PHE A 78 1.75 -30.07 30.47
CA PHE A 78 0.81 -31.04 31.01
C PHE A 78 1.34 -31.66 32.28
N ASN A 79 0.47 -31.79 33.29
CA ASN A 79 0.75 -32.53 34.52
C ASN A 79 0.52 -34.04 34.31
N LYS A 80 0.76 -34.84 35.37
CA LYS A 80 0.58 -36.29 35.34
C LYS A 80 -0.85 -36.76 35.08
N ASP A 81 -1.83 -35.91 35.35
CA ASP A 81 -3.27 -36.19 35.15
C ASP A 81 -3.71 -35.81 33.74
N GLY A 82 -2.80 -35.42 32.83
CA GLY A 82 -3.09 -34.98 31.49
C GLY A 82 -3.73 -33.60 31.38
N LYS A 83 -3.69 -32.81 32.46
CA LYS A 83 -4.26 -31.45 32.50
C LYS A 83 -3.17 -30.40 32.24
N ILE A 84 -3.53 -29.35 31.54
CA ILE A 84 -2.66 -28.19 31.31
C ILE A 84 -2.47 -27.47 32.63
N SER A 85 -1.22 -27.39 33.10
CA SER A 85 -0.82 -26.69 34.31
C SER A 85 -0.18 -25.32 34.01
N TRP A 86 0.30 -25.09 32.80
CA TRP A 86 0.92 -23.83 32.41
C TRP A 86 0.84 -23.63 30.91
N ILE A 87 0.73 -22.35 30.48
CA ILE A 87 0.70 -21.94 29.08
C ILE A 87 1.62 -20.74 28.93
N LEU A 88 2.50 -20.78 27.93
CA LEU A 88 3.24 -19.62 27.44
C LEU A 88 2.75 -19.27 26.03
N GLU A 89 2.44 -18.00 25.81
CA GLU A 89 2.10 -17.47 24.49
C GLU A 89 3.14 -16.44 24.08
N SER A 90 3.67 -16.57 22.88
CA SER A 90 4.56 -15.61 22.24
C SER A 90 3.91 -15.05 20.99
N PHE A 91 3.91 -13.73 20.85
CA PHE A 91 3.40 -13.00 19.69
C PHE A 91 4.53 -12.30 18.96
N ASN A 92 4.38 -12.08 17.67
CA ASN A 92 5.25 -11.19 16.94
C ASN A 92 5.01 -9.74 17.39
N THR A 93 5.98 -9.16 18.09
CA THR A 93 5.87 -7.81 18.69
C THR A 93 5.70 -6.72 17.61
N ALA A 94 6.37 -6.83 16.46
CA ALA A 94 6.24 -5.84 15.39
C ALA A 94 4.82 -5.80 14.80
N HIS A 95 4.15 -6.96 14.68
CA HIS A 95 2.75 -7.00 14.24
C HIS A 95 1.81 -6.39 15.28
N LEU A 96 2.03 -6.66 16.56
CA LEU A 96 1.25 -6.05 17.64
C LEU A 96 1.49 -4.55 17.74
N GLU A 97 2.70 -4.07 17.50
CA GLU A 97 3.01 -2.63 17.42
C GLU A 97 2.27 -1.94 16.29
N LYS A 98 2.25 -2.53 15.08
CA LYS A 98 1.45 -2.01 13.96
C LYS A 98 -0.03 -1.92 14.33
N TYR A 99 -0.57 -2.98 14.93
CA TYR A 99 -1.96 -3.00 15.40
C TYR A 99 -2.21 -1.89 16.44
N ASN A 100 -1.38 -1.77 17.47
CA ASN A 100 -1.52 -0.74 18.49
C ASN A 100 -1.35 0.68 17.91
N ASN A 101 -0.45 0.86 16.94
CA ASN A 101 -0.24 2.15 16.29
C ASN A 101 -1.42 2.57 15.43
N SER A 102 -2.26 1.63 14.96
CA SER A 102 -3.47 1.95 14.20
C SER A 102 -4.52 2.72 14.99
N PHE A 103 -4.44 2.74 16.32
CA PHE A 103 -5.32 3.51 17.22
C PHE A 103 -4.73 4.87 17.63
N LYS A 104 -3.47 5.15 17.29
CA LYS A 104 -2.85 6.42 17.67
C LYS A 104 -3.39 7.55 16.81
N LYS A 105 -3.81 8.63 17.43
CA LYS A 105 -4.04 9.89 16.74
C LYS A 105 -2.71 10.42 16.23
N ARG A 106 -2.65 10.70 14.93
CA ARG A 106 -1.50 11.33 14.29
C ARG A 106 -1.96 12.25 13.16
N THR A 107 -1.18 13.27 12.87
CA THR A 107 -1.25 14.02 11.62
C THR A 107 -0.23 13.42 10.66
N ASN A 108 -0.61 13.22 9.40
CA ASN A 108 0.30 12.68 8.39
C ASN A 108 1.21 13.76 7.79
N GLY A 109 0.92 15.03 8.04
CA GLY A 109 1.67 16.15 7.49
C GLY A 109 0.80 17.36 7.27
N THR A 110 1.29 18.31 6.47
CA THR A 110 0.58 19.51 6.06
C THR A 110 0.04 19.32 4.64
N ILE A 111 -1.20 19.76 4.40
CA ILE A 111 -1.80 19.82 3.06
C ILE A 111 -1.71 21.26 2.60
N TRP A 112 -1.11 21.47 1.43
CA TRP A 112 -0.98 22.76 0.79
C TRP A 112 -1.83 22.83 -0.47
N ILE A 113 -2.61 23.88 -0.63
CA ILE A 113 -3.37 24.16 -1.86
C ILE A 113 -2.66 25.17 -2.77
N ASP A 114 -1.62 25.82 -2.25
CA ASP A 114 -0.77 26.77 -2.96
C ASP A 114 0.71 26.52 -2.55
N HIS A 115 1.45 25.87 -3.43
CA HIS A 115 2.84 25.54 -3.22
C HIS A 115 3.59 25.50 -4.57
N PRO A 116 4.87 25.95 -4.64
CA PRO A 116 5.65 25.94 -5.88
C PRO A 116 5.70 24.57 -6.59
N HIS A 117 5.72 23.47 -5.84
CA HIS A 117 5.74 22.11 -6.41
C HIS A 117 4.43 21.72 -7.11
N ILE A 118 3.29 22.28 -6.70
CA ILE A 118 2.04 22.17 -7.47
C ILE A 118 2.23 22.80 -8.86
N GLY A 119 2.96 23.94 -8.91
CA GLY A 119 3.33 24.57 -10.17
C GLY A 119 4.15 23.68 -11.09
N SER A 120 5.08 22.87 -10.55
CA SER A 120 5.85 21.90 -11.35
C SER A 120 4.94 20.89 -12.04
N VAL A 121 3.99 20.32 -11.33
CA VAL A 121 3.04 19.35 -11.92
C VAL A 121 2.12 20.02 -12.93
N ARG A 122 1.66 21.24 -12.67
CA ARG A 122 0.87 22.01 -13.65
C ARG A 122 1.67 22.32 -14.91
N ARG A 123 2.94 22.72 -14.81
CA ARG A 123 3.80 22.95 -15.98
C ARG A 123 4.02 21.68 -16.77
N LEU A 124 4.30 20.55 -16.09
CA LEU A 124 4.38 19.25 -16.76
C LEU A 124 3.13 19.00 -17.60
N MET A 125 1.95 19.04 -17.01
CA MET A 125 0.71 18.67 -17.71
C MET A 125 0.32 19.66 -18.79
N ASN A 126 0.44 20.97 -18.53
CA ASN A 126 0.07 21.99 -19.49
C ASN A 126 1.05 22.07 -20.68
N ASN A 127 2.36 21.94 -20.45
CA ASN A 127 3.34 21.86 -21.54
C ASN A 127 3.12 20.63 -22.42
N PHE A 128 2.80 19.50 -21.78
CA PHE A 128 2.41 18.30 -22.50
C PHE A 128 1.15 18.54 -23.34
N GLY A 129 0.14 19.26 -22.77
CA GLY A 129 -1.11 19.61 -23.44
C GLY A 129 -0.96 20.48 -24.68
N ILE A 130 0.04 21.35 -24.74
CA ILE A 130 0.34 22.20 -25.89
C ILE A 130 1.40 21.61 -26.84
N GLY A 131 1.85 20.38 -26.58
CA GLY A 131 2.82 19.66 -27.44
C GLY A 131 4.29 19.96 -27.14
N GLU A 132 4.59 20.75 -26.10
CA GLU A 132 5.95 21.08 -25.65
C GLU A 132 6.51 19.92 -24.77
N ILE A 133 6.64 18.75 -25.37
CA ILE A 133 6.95 17.50 -24.66
C ILE A 133 8.31 17.57 -23.96
N ASP A 134 9.33 18.12 -24.61
CA ASP A 134 10.66 18.22 -24.02
C ASP A 134 10.66 19.13 -22.79
N THR A 135 9.99 20.28 -22.89
CA THR A 135 9.81 21.22 -21.76
C THR A 135 9.00 20.60 -20.62
N ALA A 136 7.97 19.79 -20.94
CA ALA A 136 7.21 19.06 -19.93
C ALA A 136 8.10 18.14 -19.12
N TYR A 137 8.99 17.39 -19.76
CA TYR A 137 9.90 16.47 -19.08
C TYR A 137 11.03 17.13 -18.30
N GLU A 138 11.30 18.42 -18.50
CA GLU A 138 12.23 19.18 -17.66
C GLU A 138 11.79 19.28 -16.20
N GLU A 139 10.51 19.07 -15.89
CA GLU A 139 10.01 19.03 -14.51
C GLU A 139 10.42 17.76 -13.75
N HIS A 140 10.97 16.74 -14.41
CA HIS A 140 11.44 15.51 -13.79
C HIS A 140 12.93 15.56 -13.43
N ASP A 141 13.30 14.81 -12.40
CA ASP A 141 14.69 14.40 -12.17
C ASP A 141 15.11 13.43 -13.30
N PRO A 142 16.35 13.48 -13.82
CA PRO A 142 16.80 12.55 -14.86
C PRO A 142 16.66 11.06 -14.51
N ASN A 143 16.70 10.72 -13.22
CA ASN A 143 16.54 9.35 -12.74
C ASN A 143 15.12 9.06 -12.22
N ALA A 144 14.15 9.90 -12.56
CA ALA A 144 12.76 9.71 -12.14
C ALA A 144 12.20 8.37 -12.60
N ARG A 145 11.29 7.83 -11.81
CA ARG A 145 10.59 6.57 -12.08
C ARG A 145 9.12 6.87 -12.30
N ILE A 146 8.59 6.39 -13.41
CA ILE A 146 7.18 6.54 -13.75
C ILE A 146 6.48 5.19 -13.59
N TYR A 147 5.50 5.16 -12.73
CA TYR A 147 4.63 4.01 -12.48
C TYR A 147 3.30 4.22 -13.18
N ASP A 148 2.69 3.15 -13.63
CA ASP A 148 1.37 3.16 -14.25
C ASP A 148 0.54 2.01 -13.71
N ILE A 149 -0.75 2.24 -13.44
CA ILE A 149 -1.64 1.21 -12.87
C ILE A 149 -1.75 -0.02 -13.79
N ASN A 150 -1.48 0.13 -15.08
CA ASN A 150 -1.53 -0.95 -16.07
C ASN A 150 -0.24 -1.79 -16.10
N MET A 151 0.79 -1.41 -15.36
CA MET A 151 2.04 -2.17 -15.20
C MET A 151 1.90 -3.22 -14.10
N LYS A 152 2.80 -4.22 -14.11
CA LYS A 152 2.90 -5.14 -12.97
C LYS A 152 3.41 -4.41 -11.74
N ILE A 153 2.96 -4.86 -10.57
CA ILE A 153 3.36 -4.28 -9.29
C ILE A 153 4.89 -4.32 -9.16
N GLY A 154 5.49 -3.14 -8.95
CA GLY A 154 6.94 -2.97 -8.79
C GLY A 154 7.70 -2.69 -10.08
N GLU A 155 7.07 -2.78 -11.26
CA GLU A 155 7.65 -2.30 -12.53
C GLU A 155 7.49 -0.78 -12.63
N PHE A 156 8.40 -0.13 -13.33
CA PHE A 156 8.37 1.31 -13.64
C PHE A 156 9.04 1.56 -14.99
N GLN A 157 8.77 2.72 -15.57
CA GLN A 157 9.47 3.25 -16.75
C GLN A 157 10.46 4.33 -16.32
N THR A 158 11.59 4.38 -16.98
CA THR A 158 12.45 5.57 -17.01
C THR A 158 11.79 6.67 -17.83
N ILE A 159 12.28 7.90 -17.71
CA ILE A 159 11.80 9.03 -18.54
C ILE A 159 11.93 8.71 -20.04
N GLU A 160 13.02 8.10 -20.46
CA GLU A 160 13.26 7.75 -21.85
C GLU A 160 12.26 6.70 -22.36
N GLU A 161 12.02 5.63 -21.60
CA GLU A 161 11.04 4.60 -21.93
C GLU A 161 9.62 5.18 -22.00
N ARG A 162 9.28 6.09 -21.07
CA ARG A 162 7.98 6.75 -21.08
C ARG A 162 7.78 7.62 -22.33
N ARG A 163 8.78 8.41 -22.70
CA ARG A 163 8.74 9.26 -23.92
C ARG A 163 8.59 8.42 -25.19
N GLU A 164 9.27 7.29 -25.31
CA GLU A 164 9.10 6.38 -26.43
C GLU A 164 7.68 5.78 -26.49
N TRP A 165 7.13 5.41 -25.35
CA TRP A 165 5.74 4.94 -25.27
C TRP A 165 4.75 6.02 -25.74
N GLU A 166 4.91 7.25 -25.29
CA GLU A 166 4.06 8.38 -25.66
C GLU A 166 4.16 8.71 -27.17
N LYS A 167 5.35 8.66 -27.75
CA LYS A 167 5.50 8.77 -29.21
C LYS A 167 4.67 7.72 -29.95
N GLY A 168 4.57 6.53 -29.40
CA GLY A 168 3.69 5.47 -29.93
C GLY A 168 2.22 5.88 -29.90
N VAL A 169 1.77 6.45 -28.76
CA VAL A 169 0.40 6.97 -28.63
C VAL A 169 0.13 8.06 -29.65
N PHE A 170 1.02 9.04 -29.78
CA PHE A 170 0.85 10.19 -30.69
C PHE A 170 0.91 9.83 -32.18
N LYS A 171 1.39 8.65 -32.56
CA LYS A 171 1.24 8.18 -33.95
C LYS A 171 -0.23 7.98 -34.32
N ASN A 172 -1.05 7.53 -33.36
CA ASN A 172 -2.43 7.14 -33.61
C ASN A 172 -3.44 8.19 -33.09
N PHE A 173 -3.02 9.06 -32.18
CA PHE A 173 -3.89 10.05 -31.55
C PHE A 173 -3.32 11.45 -31.62
N ASP A 174 -4.20 12.42 -31.74
CA ASP A 174 -3.91 13.82 -31.45
C ASP A 174 -4.43 14.13 -30.04
N LEU A 175 -3.60 14.74 -29.21
CA LEU A 175 -4.05 15.29 -27.94
C LEU A 175 -4.85 16.57 -28.22
N VAL A 176 -6.09 16.60 -27.76
CA VAL A 176 -7.03 17.72 -28.00
C VAL A 176 -7.00 18.69 -26.84
N SER A 177 -7.07 18.18 -25.61
CA SER A 177 -7.00 18.98 -24.38
C SER A 177 -6.47 18.18 -23.21
N ILE A 178 -5.92 18.90 -22.23
CA ILE A 178 -5.69 18.45 -20.86
C ILE A 178 -6.30 19.49 -19.95
N ASP A 179 -7.27 19.08 -19.17
CA ASP A 179 -8.00 19.95 -18.27
C ASP A 179 -7.83 19.50 -16.83
N GLU A 180 -7.52 20.42 -15.92
CA GLU A 180 -7.43 20.14 -14.50
C GLU A 180 -8.83 19.86 -13.94
N SER A 181 -9.01 18.70 -13.28
CA SER A 181 -10.28 18.32 -12.64
C SER A 181 -10.20 18.56 -11.13
N GLY A 182 -10.78 19.67 -10.67
CA GLY A 182 -10.63 20.13 -9.28
C GLY A 182 -9.41 21.02 -9.09
N TYR A 183 -8.63 20.78 -8.06
CA TYR A 183 -7.36 21.45 -7.79
C TYR A 183 -6.36 20.45 -7.21
N PRO A 184 -5.06 20.57 -7.52
CA PRO A 184 -4.03 19.72 -6.94
C PRO A 184 -3.79 20.06 -5.48
N ASP A 185 -3.55 19.01 -4.68
CA ASP A 185 -3.09 19.13 -3.31
C ASP A 185 -1.62 18.71 -3.21
N LEU A 186 -0.82 19.40 -2.40
CA LEU A 186 0.48 18.91 -1.99
C LEU A 186 0.42 18.41 -0.56
N LEU A 187 0.86 17.19 -0.35
CA LEU A 187 1.08 16.59 0.96
C LEU A 187 2.57 16.68 1.32
N GLU A 188 2.87 17.46 2.34
CA GLU A 188 4.17 17.46 3.00
C GLU A 188 4.11 16.45 4.14
N TYR A 189 4.67 15.26 3.95
CA TYR A 189 4.67 14.22 4.95
C TYR A 189 5.65 14.53 6.09
N ASN A 190 5.24 14.29 7.34
CA ASN A 190 6.12 14.44 8.49
C ASN A 190 7.33 13.50 8.39
N GLY A 191 8.45 14.03 7.85
CA GLY A 191 9.73 13.34 7.75
C GLY A 191 9.99 12.54 6.48
N ASP A 192 9.12 12.61 5.45
CA ASP A 192 9.18 11.64 4.33
C ASP A 192 8.93 12.25 2.94
N GLY A 193 9.13 13.55 2.77
CA GLY A 193 9.07 14.21 1.45
C GLY A 193 7.72 14.82 1.10
N MET A 194 7.62 15.31 -0.12
CA MET A 194 6.48 16.06 -0.65
C MET A 194 5.87 15.33 -1.84
N THR A 195 4.54 15.19 -1.83
CA THR A 195 3.81 14.53 -2.91
C THR A 195 2.65 15.41 -3.38
N VAL A 196 2.60 15.70 -4.67
CA VAL A 196 1.46 16.38 -5.30
C VAL A 196 0.48 15.33 -5.79
N LEU A 197 -0.77 15.47 -5.38
CA LEU A 197 -1.91 14.70 -5.90
C LEU A 197 -2.70 15.59 -6.84
N SER A 198 -2.95 15.14 -8.06
CA SER A 198 -3.65 15.91 -9.07
C SER A 198 -4.58 15.03 -9.93
N TRP A 199 -5.60 15.67 -10.50
CA TRP A 199 -6.62 14.99 -11.30
C TRP A 199 -6.80 15.75 -12.62
N TRP A 200 -6.87 15.01 -13.73
CA TRP A 200 -6.88 15.54 -15.07
C TRP A 200 -7.91 14.84 -15.94
N ILE A 201 -8.49 15.58 -16.87
CA ILE A 201 -9.26 15.03 -17.98
C ILE A 201 -8.44 15.26 -19.23
N MET A 202 -8.06 14.19 -19.93
CA MET A 202 -7.32 14.26 -21.16
C MET A 202 -8.22 13.80 -22.31
N SER A 203 -8.34 14.63 -23.36
CA SER A 203 -9.12 14.28 -24.53
C SER A 203 -8.19 14.01 -25.71
N PHE A 204 -8.34 12.84 -26.31
CA PHE A 204 -7.58 12.40 -27.47
C PHE A 204 -8.49 12.20 -28.67
N LYS A 205 -8.03 12.58 -29.86
CA LYS A 205 -8.70 12.31 -31.11
C LYS A 205 -8.01 11.18 -31.84
N ASP A 206 -8.71 10.09 -32.11
CA ASP A 206 -8.21 9.00 -32.96
C ASP A 206 -8.09 9.46 -34.40
N LYS A 207 -6.89 9.42 -34.93
CA LYS A 207 -6.56 9.87 -36.32
C LYS A 207 -7.25 9.04 -37.42
N ARG A 208 -7.62 7.79 -37.11
CA ARG A 208 -8.22 6.86 -38.08
C ARG A 208 -9.71 7.14 -38.33
N ASN A 209 -10.42 7.53 -37.28
CA ASN A 209 -11.89 7.63 -37.32
C ASN A 209 -12.43 8.96 -36.76
N SER A 210 -11.54 9.85 -36.28
CA SER A 210 -11.88 11.15 -35.68
C SER A 210 -12.69 11.07 -34.43
N LYS A 211 -12.85 9.92 -33.78
CA LYS A 211 -13.53 9.79 -32.48
C LYS A 211 -12.71 10.41 -31.38
N ILE A 212 -13.41 11.01 -30.43
CA ILE A 212 -12.78 11.51 -29.19
C ILE A 212 -12.81 10.40 -28.14
N VAL A 213 -11.67 10.20 -27.50
CA VAL A 213 -11.49 9.29 -26.36
C VAL A 213 -11.06 10.15 -25.16
N GLU A 214 -11.80 10.07 -24.09
CA GLU A 214 -11.49 10.78 -22.85
C GLU A 214 -10.84 9.83 -21.86
N LEU A 215 -9.80 10.31 -21.19
CA LEU A 215 -9.08 9.61 -20.13
C LEU A 215 -9.16 10.43 -18.84
N TYR A 216 -9.69 9.84 -17.79
CA TYR A 216 -9.52 10.35 -16.43
C TYR A 216 -8.18 9.88 -15.87
N LEU A 217 -7.35 10.84 -15.49
CA LEU A 217 -6.03 10.58 -14.93
C LEU A 217 -5.91 11.18 -13.54
N HIS A 218 -5.64 10.35 -12.54
CA HIS A 218 -5.12 10.78 -11.26
C HIS A 218 -3.61 10.56 -11.24
N ARG A 219 -2.86 11.58 -10.83
CA ARG A 219 -1.42 11.51 -10.67
C ARG A 219 -1.02 11.67 -9.20
N SER A 220 0.02 10.94 -8.83
CA SER A 220 0.71 11.10 -7.56
C SER A 220 2.19 11.31 -7.85
N ASP A 221 2.66 12.56 -7.73
CA ASP A 221 4.01 12.95 -8.09
C ASP A 221 4.80 13.30 -6.81
N THR A 222 5.84 12.52 -6.49
CA THR A 222 6.75 12.81 -5.39
C THR A 222 7.90 13.67 -5.91
N LEU A 223 8.17 14.78 -5.21
CA LEU A 223 9.18 15.77 -5.63
C LEU A 223 10.32 15.84 -4.61
N ASN A 224 11.52 16.18 -5.11
CA ASN A 224 12.65 16.51 -4.26
C ASN A 224 12.57 17.97 -3.77
N GLU A 225 13.53 18.40 -2.96
CA GLU A 225 13.58 19.78 -2.41
C GLU A 225 13.72 20.85 -3.51
N GLU A 226 14.27 20.50 -4.66
CA GLU A 226 14.43 21.38 -5.82
C GLU A 226 13.16 21.51 -6.66
N GLY A 227 12.11 20.77 -6.31
CA GLY A 227 10.83 20.74 -7.01
C GLY A 227 10.82 19.89 -8.28
N LYS A 228 11.80 18.98 -8.44
CA LYS A 228 11.82 18.01 -9.53
C LYS A 228 11.09 16.74 -9.13
N ILE A 229 10.28 16.19 -10.04
CA ILE A 229 9.56 14.94 -9.85
C ILE A 229 10.55 13.79 -9.88
N ILE A 230 10.66 13.05 -8.78
CA ILE A 230 11.52 11.87 -8.64
C ILE A 230 10.77 10.56 -8.80
N ASN A 231 9.47 10.56 -8.50
CA ASN A 231 8.56 9.45 -8.78
C ASN A 231 7.22 10.01 -9.24
N GLY A 232 6.73 9.55 -10.36
CA GLY A 232 5.38 9.79 -10.84
C GLY A 232 4.58 8.49 -10.86
N ALA A 233 3.32 8.53 -10.47
CA ALA A 233 2.43 7.38 -10.56
C ALA A 233 1.12 7.81 -11.25
N ASP A 234 0.81 7.15 -12.35
CA ASP A 234 -0.37 7.40 -13.17
C ASP A 234 -1.46 6.35 -12.87
N PHE A 235 -2.63 6.84 -12.47
CA PHE A 235 -3.82 6.03 -12.21
C PHE A 235 -4.92 6.46 -13.19
N GLY A 236 -4.89 5.89 -14.38
CA GLY A 236 -5.84 6.18 -15.43
C GLY A 236 -6.23 4.93 -16.20
N ASP A 237 -7.49 4.85 -16.62
CA ASP A 237 -7.96 3.76 -17.48
C ASP A 237 -7.68 4.10 -18.95
N ALA A 238 -6.52 3.66 -19.42
CA ALA A 238 -6.13 3.81 -20.81
C ALA A 238 -6.78 2.79 -21.77
N THR A 239 -7.72 1.96 -21.29
CA THR A 239 -8.36 0.91 -22.09
C THR A 239 -9.00 1.49 -23.36
N GLY A 240 -9.66 2.65 -23.26
CA GLY A 240 -10.25 3.33 -24.41
C GLY A 240 -9.22 3.68 -25.50
N LEU A 241 -8.01 4.13 -25.10
CA LEU A 241 -6.91 4.41 -26.03
C LEU A 241 -6.37 3.11 -26.63
N VAL A 242 -6.16 2.08 -25.83
CA VAL A 242 -5.63 0.79 -26.27
C VAL A 242 -6.61 0.10 -27.21
N MET A 243 -7.89 0.01 -26.84
CA MET A 243 -8.92 -0.64 -27.66
C MET A 243 -9.14 0.04 -29.01
N SER A 244 -8.98 1.37 -29.09
CA SER A 244 -9.15 2.08 -30.35
C SER A 244 -8.00 1.84 -31.34
N VAL A 245 -6.85 1.33 -30.91
CA VAL A 245 -5.70 0.95 -31.78
C VAL A 245 -5.66 -0.53 -32.11
N MET A 246 -6.48 -1.36 -31.45
CA MET A 246 -6.59 -2.77 -31.85
C MET A 246 -7.33 -2.88 -33.18
N PRO A 247 -6.92 -3.80 -34.07
CA PRO A 247 -7.70 -4.10 -35.26
C PRO A 247 -9.07 -4.62 -34.81
N ASP A 248 -10.13 -4.19 -35.54
CA ASP A 248 -11.49 -4.73 -35.31
C ASP A 248 -11.39 -6.25 -35.32
N GLN A 249 -11.79 -6.87 -34.21
CA GLN A 249 -11.91 -8.33 -34.17
C GLN A 249 -13.15 -8.68 -35.01
N GLU A 250 -12.92 -9.21 -36.22
CA GLU A 250 -13.97 -9.76 -37.07
C GLU A 250 -14.68 -10.96 -36.43
#